data_c2458163b992ff1925c9f949ca016ee0
#
_entry.id   c2458163b992ff1925c9f949ca016ee0
#
_cell.length_a   1.000
_cell.length_b   1.000
_cell.length_c   1.000
_cell.angle_alpha   90.00
_cell.angle_beta   90.00
_cell.angle_gamma   90.00
#
_symmetry.space_group_name_H-M   'P 1'
#
loop_
_entity.id
_entity.type
_entity.pdbx_description
1 polymer ?
#
loop_
_entity_poly.entity_id
_entity_poly.type
_entity_poly.pdbx_seq_one_letter_code
_entity_poly.pdbx_strand_id
1 'polypeptide(L)'
;MYDEPGARGRLGETGGVSPDLPSPADSAAPEAIDPPEADSRTVPLDFEQALDEFLGKWALLESLVDRLLEEADGQIDAFQRALRGDAWETLRRDAHRMRGGAANLVAAPLASAAHAIEAGAAARDRTGVERGVSRFRQELDRLRRFVADRRSPQAQRDSALPRRRGCES
;
A
#
# COMPACT_ATOMS: atom_id res chain seq x y z
N MET A 1 -43.02 39.76 -47.87
CA MET A 1 -44.14 40.74 -47.82
C MET A 1 -44.48 40.89 -46.36
N TYR A 2 -44.31 42.12 -45.86
CA TYR A 2 -44.62 42.71 -44.54
C TYR A 2 -43.63 42.35 -43.43
N ASP A 3 -42.76 43.19 -43.01
CA ASP A 3 -42.73 44.62 -42.59
C ASP A 3 -42.58 44.70 -41.07
N GLU A 4 -41.40 45.22 -40.62
CA GLU A 4 -41.14 45.86 -39.33
C GLU A 4 -42.14 47.03 -39.06
N PRO A 5 -42.22 47.67 -37.94
CA PRO A 5 -41.14 48.10 -37.07
C PRO A 5 -41.48 48.34 -35.57
N GLY A 6 -40.44 48.58 -34.79
CA GLY A 6 -40.39 49.74 -33.90
C GLY A 6 -40.72 49.53 -32.42
N ALA A 7 -39.87 49.82 -31.48
CA ALA A 7 -39.67 51.08 -30.80
C ALA A 7 -38.86 50.90 -29.49
N ARG A 8 -37.71 51.51 -29.42
CA ARG A 8 -37.15 52.43 -28.40
C ARG A 8 -37.73 52.42 -26.99
N GLY A 9 -36.78 52.27 -26.01
CA GLY A 9 -36.99 52.67 -24.62
C GLY A 9 -35.80 52.35 -23.75
N ARG A 10 -34.82 53.18 -23.70
CA ARG A 10 -34.17 53.98 -22.63
C ARG A 10 -33.80 53.28 -21.34
N LEU A 11 -32.47 53.32 -21.11
CA LEU A 11 -31.72 53.81 -19.93
C LEU A 11 -32.15 53.31 -18.56
N GLY A 12 -31.20 52.66 -17.89
CA GLY A 12 -31.12 52.44 -16.46
C GLY A 12 -29.72 52.00 -16.10
N GLU A 13 -28.80 52.98 -15.95
CA GLU A 13 -27.57 52.75 -15.23
C GLU A 13 -27.89 52.56 -13.77
N THR A 14 -27.47 51.48 -13.17
CA THR A 14 -27.06 51.48 -11.75
C THR A 14 -25.99 50.44 -11.56
N GLY A 15 -24.86 50.91 -11.04
CA GLY A 15 -23.70 50.18 -10.62
C GLY A 15 -24.01 49.07 -9.63
N GLY A 16 -23.32 47.99 -9.77
CA GLY A 16 -23.35 46.87 -8.88
C GLY A 16 -22.06 46.07 -9.03
N VAL A 17 -21.13 46.49 -8.21
CA VAL A 17 -20.08 45.67 -7.57
C VAL A 17 -19.97 44.26 -8.10
N SER A 18 -18.92 43.98 -8.86
CA SER A 18 -18.42 42.65 -9.10
C SER A 18 -17.98 42.01 -7.80
N PRO A 19 -18.54 40.86 -7.39
CA PRO A 19 -17.85 40.06 -6.39
C PRO A 19 -16.61 39.44 -7.05
N ASP A 20 -15.49 39.80 -6.48
CA ASP A 20 -14.18 39.21 -6.66
C ASP A 20 -14.29 37.68 -6.56
N LEU A 21 -14.33 37.02 -7.68
CA LEU A 21 -14.16 35.56 -7.75
C LEU A 21 -12.68 35.28 -7.54
N PRO A 22 -12.30 34.56 -6.50
CA PRO A 22 -10.91 34.15 -6.36
C PRO A 22 -10.49 33.33 -7.57
N SER A 23 -9.41 33.78 -8.16
CA SER A 23 -8.71 33.13 -9.28
C SER A 23 -8.45 31.65 -8.94
N PRO A 24 -8.71 30.68 -9.87
CA PRO A 24 -8.42 29.28 -9.63
C PRO A 24 -6.92 28.98 -9.90
N ALA A 25 -6.03 29.71 -9.25
CA ALA A 25 -4.59 29.56 -9.40
C ALA A 25 -3.88 29.10 -8.12
N ASP A 26 -4.63 28.52 -7.19
CA ASP A 26 -4.04 27.91 -5.99
C ASP A 26 -4.61 26.50 -5.78
N SER A 27 -4.62 25.72 -6.87
CA SER A 27 -4.74 24.26 -6.77
C SER A 27 -3.34 23.76 -6.44
N ALA A 28 -2.99 23.82 -5.16
CA ALA A 28 -1.86 23.09 -4.62
C ALA A 28 -2.00 21.64 -5.10
N ALA A 29 -1.06 21.23 -5.94
CA ALA A 29 -0.91 19.82 -6.29
C ALA A 29 -0.92 19.04 -4.96
N PRO A 30 -1.64 17.91 -4.87
CA PRO A 30 -1.57 17.10 -3.68
C PRO A 30 -0.11 16.75 -3.47
N GLU A 31 0.47 17.25 -2.37
CA GLU A 31 1.78 16.83 -1.93
C GLU A 31 1.77 15.30 -1.96
N ALA A 32 2.65 14.73 -2.77
CA ALA A 32 2.88 13.31 -2.76
C ALA A 32 3.27 12.96 -1.33
N ILE A 33 2.32 12.43 -0.57
CA ILE A 33 2.60 11.87 0.75
C ILE A 33 3.49 10.68 0.44
N ASP A 34 4.81 10.88 0.55
CA ASP A 34 5.74 9.77 0.55
C ASP A 34 5.26 8.80 1.63
N PRO A 35 4.93 7.56 1.28
CA PRO A 35 4.55 6.58 2.28
C PRO A 35 5.70 6.49 3.28
N PRO A 36 5.42 6.48 4.60
CA PRO A 36 6.44 6.51 5.62
C PRO A 36 7.50 5.45 5.30
N GLU A 37 8.76 5.87 5.26
CA GLU A 37 9.89 4.96 5.09
C GLU A 37 9.69 3.82 6.09
N ALA A 38 9.80 2.58 5.60
CA ALA A 38 9.62 1.42 6.46
C ALA A 38 10.62 1.54 7.60
N ASP A 39 10.12 1.90 8.78
CA ASP A 39 10.95 1.93 9.98
C ASP A 39 11.55 0.52 10.14
N SER A 40 12.88 0.47 10.09
CA SER A 40 13.65 -0.78 10.24
C SER A 40 13.34 -1.50 11.56
N ARG A 41 12.62 -0.83 12.45
CA ARG A 41 12.13 -1.34 13.74
C ARG A 41 10.80 -2.08 13.64
N THR A 42 10.04 -1.93 12.54
CA THR A 42 8.78 -2.64 12.36
C THR A 42 9.04 -4.12 12.11
N VAL A 43 8.42 -4.98 12.91
CA VAL A 43 8.55 -6.43 12.77
C VAL A 43 8.02 -6.88 11.39
N PRO A 44 8.75 -7.70 10.62
CA PRO A 44 8.33 -8.13 9.29
C PRO A 44 7.00 -8.88 9.27
N LEU A 45 6.71 -9.62 10.34
CA LEU A 45 5.47 -10.35 10.58
C LEU A 45 5.23 -10.45 12.08
N ASP A 46 4.06 -10.03 12.53
CA ASP A 46 3.66 -10.21 13.93
C ASP A 46 3.10 -11.62 14.13
N PHE A 47 3.97 -12.52 14.59
CA PHE A 47 3.60 -13.92 14.82
C PHE A 47 2.58 -14.11 15.94
N GLU A 48 2.60 -13.29 16.98
CA GLU A 48 1.66 -13.41 18.09
C GLU A 48 0.27 -13.03 17.60
N GLN A 49 0.13 -11.89 16.95
CA GLN A 49 -1.13 -11.46 16.36
C GLN A 49 -1.60 -12.41 15.26
N ALA A 50 -0.70 -12.85 14.36
CA ALA A 50 -1.05 -13.80 13.32
C ALA A 50 -1.53 -15.13 13.90
N LEU A 51 -0.90 -15.63 14.96
CA LEU A 51 -1.31 -16.88 15.59
C LEU A 51 -2.69 -16.77 16.24
N ASP A 52 -3.01 -15.62 16.84
CA ASP A 52 -4.34 -15.33 17.38
C ASP A 52 -5.41 -15.32 16.27
N GLU A 53 -5.13 -14.68 15.15
CA GLU A 53 -6.03 -14.67 13.97
C GLU A 53 -6.30 -16.09 13.44
N PHE A 54 -5.32 -16.98 13.52
CA PHE A 54 -5.44 -18.38 13.09
C PHE A 54 -5.79 -19.35 14.24
N LEU A 55 -6.35 -18.85 15.35
CA LEU A 55 -6.82 -19.65 16.48
C LEU A 55 -5.75 -20.61 17.04
N GLY A 56 -4.52 -20.17 17.11
CA GLY A 56 -3.39 -20.95 17.62
C GLY A 56 -2.90 -22.06 16.68
N LYS A 57 -3.38 -22.13 15.43
CA LYS A 57 -3.03 -23.19 14.47
C LYS A 57 -1.68 -22.90 13.80
N TRP A 58 -0.61 -23.15 14.50
CA TRP A 58 0.76 -22.90 14.05
C TRP A 58 1.09 -23.49 12.67
N ALA A 59 0.80 -24.77 12.44
CA ALA A 59 1.08 -25.44 11.18
C ALA A 59 0.35 -24.80 9.98
N LEU A 60 -0.88 -24.28 10.20
CA LEU A 60 -1.62 -23.56 9.18
C LEU A 60 -0.94 -22.21 8.87
N LEU A 61 -0.56 -21.46 9.90
CA LEU A 61 0.15 -20.19 9.73
C LEU A 61 1.46 -20.37 8.96
N GLU A 62 2.26 -21.38 9.32
CA GLU A 62 3.51 -21.69 8.59
C GLU A 62 3.26 -22.00 7.12
N SER A 63 2.27 -22.84 6.82
CA SER A 63 1.91 -23.19 5.44
C SER A 63 1.47 -21.96 4.62
N LEU A 64 0.72 -21.03 5.23
CA LEU A 64 0.28 -19.81 4.58
C LEU A 64 1.43 -18.82 4.37
N VAL A 65 2.37 -18.74 5.30
CA VAL A 65 3.58 -17.92 5.16
C VAL A 65 4.45 -18.46 4.02
N ASP A 66 4.67 -19.77 3.94
CA ASP A 66 5.43 -20.38 2.84
C ASP A 66 4.80 -20.09 1.48
N ARG A 67 3.48 -20.25 1.39
CA ARG A 67 2.74 -19.93 0.18
C ARG A 67 2.86 -18.45 -0.21
N LEU A 68 2.76 -17.54 0.76
CA LEU A 68 2.96 -16.10 0.50
C LEU A 68 4.36 -15.83 -0.05
N LEU A 69 5.40 -16.44 0.54
CA LEU A 69 6.79 -16.26 0.10
C LEU A 69 7.00 -16.77 -1.33
N GLU A 70 6.46 -17.95 -1.67
CA GLU A 70 6.52 -18.52 -3.03
C GLU A 70 5.78 -17.64 -4.05
N GLU A 71 4.57 -17.20 -3.71
CA GLU A 71 3.76 -16.37 -4.59
C GLU A 71 4.43 -15.00 -4.82
N ALA A 72 4.99 -14.40 -3.77
CA ALA A 72 5.63 -13.09 -3.84
C ALA A 72 6.86 -13.07 -4.75
N ASP A 73 7.63 -14.16 -4.86
CA ASP A 73 8.76 -14.27 -5.79
C ASP A 73 8.33 -14.16 -7.24
N GLY A 74 7.37 -14.97 -7.64
CA GLY A 74 6.82 -14.92 -8.99
C GLY A 74 6.17 -13.57 -9.32
N GLN A 75 5.66 -12.90 -8.28
CA GLN A 75 4.96 -11.63 -8.43
C GLN A 75 5.91 -10.47 -8.74
N ILE A 76 7.15 -10.46 -8.23
CA ILE A 76 8.15 -9.44 -8.56
C ILE A 76 8.40 -9.39 -10.08
N ASP A 77 8.60 -10.55 -10.70
CA ASP A 77 8.80 -10.64 -12.15
C ASP A 77 7.53 -10.24 -12.92
N ALA A 78 6.36 -10.58 -12.41
CA ALA A 78 5.08 -10.17 -12.99
C ALA A 78 4.91 -8.65 -12.96
N PHE A 79 5.23 -7.99 -11.84
CA PHE A 79 5.21 -6.53 -11.73
C PHE A 79 6.14 -5.87 -12.75
N GLN A 80 7.36 -6.37 -12.88
CA GLN A 80 8.32 -5.83 -13.83
C GLN A 80 7.87 -6.02 -15.29
N ARG A 81 7.29 -7.18 -15.63
CA ARG A 81 6.74 -7.41 -16.98
C ARG A 81 5.57 -6.48 -17.27
N ALA A 82 4.63 -6.36 -16.32
CA ALA A 82 3.47 -5.48 -16.46
C ALA A 82 3.88 -4.01 -16.62
N LEU A 83 4.89 -3.57 -15.86
CA LEU A 83 5.42 -2.21 -15.94
C LEU A 83 6.10 -1.93 -17.29
N ARG A 84 6.87 -2.90 -17.84
CA ARG A 84 7.47 -2.76 -19.17
C ARG A 84 6.45 -2.69 -20.30
N GLY A 85 5.32 -3.36 -20.13
CA GLY A 85 4.22 -3.39 -21.10
C GLY A 85 3.13 -2.35 -20.86
N ASP A 86 3.33 -1.39 -19.94
CA ASP A 86 2.34 -0.38 -19.54
C ASP A 86 0.97 -0.97 -19.14
N ALA A 87 0.98 -2.21 -18.64
CA ALA A 87 -0.22 -2.93 -18.22
C ALA A 87 -0.68 -2.51 -16.81
N TRP A 88 -1.02 -1.22 -16.66
CA TRP A 88 -1.31 -0.56 -15.39
C TRP A 88 -2.42 -1.24 -14.58
N GLU A 89 -3.49 -1.67 -15.25
CA GLU A 89 -4.60 -2.32 -14.56
C GLU A 89 -4.23 -3.73 -14.05
N THR A 90 -3.44 -4.47 -14.80
CA THR A 90 -2.90 -5.77 -14.35
C THR A 90 -1.99 -5.57 -13.15
N LEU A 91 -1.09 -4.58 -13.22
CA LEU A 91 -0.18 -4.22 -12.14
C LEU A 91 -0.95 -3.85 -10.87
N ARG A 92 -1.96 -2.98 -10.99
CA ARG A 92 -2.82 -2.55 -9.87
C ARG A 92 -3.53 -3.73 -9.22
N ARG A 93 -4.18 -4.58 -10.02
CA ARG A 93 -4.93 -5.75 -9.53
C ARG A 93 -4.01 -6.75 -8.81
N ASP A 94 -2.84 -7.03 -9.39
CA ASP A 94 -1.90 -7.97 -8.83
C ASP A 94 -1.26 -7.45 -7.54
N ALA A 95 -0.95 -6.15 -7.48
CA ALA A 95 -0.47 -5.49 -6.26
C ALA A 95 -1.55 -5.49 -5.15
N HIS A 96 -2.81 -5.23 -5.51
CA HIS A 96 -3.94 -5.33 -4.59
C HIS A 96 -4.06 -6.72 -3.96
N ARG A 97 -3.95 -7.78 -4.78
CA ARG A 97 -3.98 -9.18 -4.30
C ARG A 97 -2.84 -9.45 -3.33
N MET A 98 -1.62 -9.04 -3.65
CA MET A 98 -0.46 -9.22 -2.77
C MET A 98 -0.60 -8.45 -1.46
N ARG A 99 -1.15 -7.23 -1.51
CA ARG A 99 -1.46 -6.45 -0.30
C ARG A 99 -2.41 -7.20 0.63
N GLY A 100 -3.50 -7.75 0.06
CA GLY A 100 -4.48 -8.53 0.82
C GLY A 100 -3.86 -9.77 1.46
N GLY A 101 -3.08 -10.54 0.70
CA GLY A 101 -2.39 -11.73 1.22
C GLY A 101 -1.42 -11.42 2.36
N ALA A 102 -0.61 -10.37 2.21
CA ALA A 102 0.32 -9.94 3.24
C ALA A 102 -0.40 -9.38 4.50
N ALA A 103 -1.47 -8.62 4.32
CA ALA A 103 -2.27 -8.08 5.42
C ALA A 103 -2.93 -9.18 6.25
N ASN A 104 -3.49 -10.21 5.60
CA ASN A 104 -4.10 -11.36 6.27
C ASN A 104 -3.11 -12.15 7.15
N LEU A 105 -1.84 -12.09 6.83
CA LEU A 105 -0.77 -12.72 7.63
C LEU A 105 -0.08 -11.74 8.59
N VAL A 106 -0.64 -10.54 8.76
CA VAL A 106 -0.07 -9.50 9.64
C VAL A 106 1.38 -9.13 9.25
N ALA A 107 1.73 -9.25 7.96
CA ALA A 107 2.99 -8.84 7.39
C ALA A 107 2.88 -7.37 6.90
N ALA A 108 2.68 -6.45 7.83
CA ALA A 108 2.36 -5.05 7.55
C ALA A 108 3.38 -4.33 6.65
N PRO A 109 4.72 -4.50 6.80
CA PRO A 109 5.69 -3.88 5.91
C PRO A 109 5.55 -4.33 4.45
N LEU A 110 5.33 -5.64 4.22
CA LEU A 110 5.13 -6.19 2.89
C LEU A 110 3.80 -5.72 2.27
N ALA A 111 2.73 -5.66 3.07
CA ALA A 111 1.44 -5.12 2.66
C ALA A 111 1.54 -3.63 2.27
N SER A 112 2.29 -2.83 3.03
CA SER A 112 2.56 -1.42 2.74
C SER A 112 3.32 -1.23 1.43
N ALA A 113 4.34 -2.06 1.16
CA ALA A 113 5.10 -2.02 -0.08
C ALA A 113 4.20 -2.39 -1.30
N ALA A 114 3.34 -3.40 -1.17
CA ALA A 114 2.37 -3.77 -2.20
C ALA A 114 1.35 -2.64 -2.44
N HIS A 115 0.91 -1.95 -1.39
CA HIS A 115 0.03 -0.78 -1.52
C HIS A 115 0.68 0.36 -2.29
N ALA A 116 1.97 0.63 -2.09
CA ALA A 116 2.70 1.64 -2.85
C ALA A 116 2.73 1.31 -4.37
N ILE A 117 2.89 0.03 -4.73
CA ILE A 117 2.80 -0.42 -6.13
C ILE A 117 1.38 -0.19 -6.68
N GLU A 118 0.35 -0.57 -5.91
CA GLU A 118 -1.06 -0.39 -6.28
C GLU A 118 -1.39 1.08 -6.54
N ALA A 119 -0.99 1.97 -5.64
CA ALA A 119 -1.20 3.41 -5.74
C ALA A 119 -0.46 4.02 -6.94
N GLY A 120 0.82 3.66 -7.13
CA GLY A 120 1.61 4.10 -8.30
C GLY A 120 1.00 3.63 -9.62
N ALA A 121 0.49 2.40 -9.67
CA ALA A 121 -0.17 1.86 -10.85
C ALA A 121 -1.49 2.60 -11.15
N ALA A 122 -2.28 2.92 -10.14
CA ALA A 122 -3.50 3.70 -10.29
C ALA A 122 -3.23 5.12 -10.82
N ALA A 123 -2.15 5.74 -10.36
CA ALA A 123 -1.68 7.05 -10.82
C ALA A 123 -0.90 7.00 -12.15
N ARG A 124 -0.59 5.81 -12.68
CA ARG A 124 0.31 5.58 -13.82
C ARG A 124 1.71 6.21 -13.59
N ASP A 125 2.13 6.26 -12.33
CA ASP A 125 3.45 6.74 -11.92
C ASP A 125 4.47 5.60 -12.01
N ARG A 126 5.22 5.56 -13.11
CA ARG A 126 6.26 4.55 -13.35
C ARG A 126 7.33 4.57 -12.26
N THR A 127 7.80 5.73 -11.90
CA THR A 127 8.86 5.90 -10.89
C THR A 127 8.38 5.46 -9.49
N GLY A 128 7.14 5.79 -9.13
CA GLY A 128 6.51 5.34 -7.90
C GLY A 128 6.38 3.82 -7.84
N VAL A 129 5.98 3.19 -8.96
CA VAL A 129 5.92 1.73 -9.05
C VAL A 129 7.30 1.09 -8.93
N GLU A 130 8.33 1.61 -9.60
CA GLU A 130 9.71 1.09 -9.52
C GLU A 130 10.25 1.14 -8.09
N ARG A 131 10.01 2.24 -7.37
CA ARG A 131 10.33 2.38 -5.95
C ARG A 131 9.55 1.36 -5.10
N GLY A 132 8.25 1.22 -5.37
CA GLY A 132 7.39 0.26 -4.70
C GLY A 132 7.86 -1.19 -4.88
N VAL A 133 8.23 -1.58 -6.09
CA VAL A 133 8.76 -2.93 -6.40
C VAL A 133 10.10 -3.17 -5.69
N SER A 134 10.99 -2.16 -5.67
CA SER A 134 12.26 -2.26 -4.95
C SER A 134 12.03 -2.47 -3.44
N ARG A 135 11.12 -1.70 -2.85
CA ARG A 135 10.73 -1.85 -1.45
C ARG A 135 10.08 -3.19 -1.16
N PHE A 136 9.17 -3.66 -2.04
CA PHE A 136 8.52 -4.95 -1.90
C PHE A 136 9.54 -6.10 -1.86
N ARG A 137 10.56 -6.06 -2.72
CA ARG A 137 11.67 -7.03 -2.71
C ARG A 137 12.44 -6.99 -1.40
N GLN A 138 12.79 -5.80 -0.90
CA GLN A 138 13.50 -5.64 0.36
C GLN A 138 12.71 -6.21 1.55
N GLU A 139 11.41 -5.92 1.63
CA GLU A 139 10.56 -6.42 2.70
C GLU A 139 10.32 -7.93 2.60
N LEU A 140 10.26 -8.47 1.39
CA LEU A 140 10.18 -9.91 1.16
C LEU A 140 11.45 -10.64 1.65
N ASP A 141 12.64 -10.12 1.32
CA ASP A 141 13.92 -10.66 1.79
C ASP A 141 14.06 -10.55 3.32
N ARG A 142 13.52 -9.48 3.89
CA ARG A 142 13.49 -9.27 5.33
C ARG A 142 12.57 -10.26 6.03
N LEU A 143 11.38 -10.49 5.46
CA LEU A 143 10.41 -11.48 5.94
C LEU A 143 10.99 -12.89 5.88
N ARG A 144 11.67 -13.27 4.79
CA ARG A 144 12.32 -14.58 4.66
C ARG A 144 13.34 -14.84 5.76
N ARG A 145 14.23 -13.88 5.97
CA ARG A 145 15.25 -13.99 7.02
C ARG A 145 14.60 -14.14 8.39
N PHE A 146 13.60 -13.33 8.67
CA PHE A 146 12.87 -13.36 9.94
C PHE A 146 12.18 -14.71 10.19
N VAL A 147 11.54 -15.30 9.16
CA VAL A 147 10.91 -16.62 9.24
C VAL A 147 11.94 -17.72 9.40
N ALA A 148 13.06 -17.67 8.67
CA ALA A 148 14.15 -18.63 8.77
C ALA A 148 14.78 -18.64 10.17
N ASP A 149 15.03 -17.46 10.75
CA ASP A 149 15.57 -17.32 12.11
C ASP A 149 14.61 -17.95 13.14
N ARG A 150 13.31 -17.74 13.00
CA ARG A 150 12.32 -18.32 13.92
C ARG A 150 12.17 -19.83 13.80
N ARG A 151 12.40 -20.38 12.63
CA ARG A 151 12.41 -21.82 12.38
C ARG A 151 13.72 -22.51 12.81
N SER A 152 14.72 -21.74 13.17
CA SER A 152 16.00 -22.30 13.61
C SER A 152 15.83 -23.12 14.90
N PRO A 153 16.57 -24.23 15.07
CA PRO A 153 16.47 -25.05 16.28
C PRO A 153 16.78 -24.30 17.58
N GLN A 154 17.54 -23.23 17.48
CA GLN A 154 17.90 -22.36 18.61
C GLN A 154 16.70 -21.56 19.10
N ALA A 155 15.95 -20.92 18.20
CA ALA A 155 14.76 -20.14 18.53
C ALA A 155 13.64 -21.02 19.12
N GLN A 156 13.50 -22.27 18.64
CA GLN A 156 12.54 -23.23 19.17
C GLN A 156 12.87 -23.65 20.62
N ARG A 157 14.16 -23.74 20.98
CA ARG A 157 14.60 -24.03 22.36
C ARG A 157 14.33 -22.89 23.31
N ASP A 158 14.54 -21.65 22.87
CA ASP A 158 14.32 -20.44 23.70
C ASP A 158 12.81 -20.20 23.93
N SER A 159 11.96 -20.53 22.95
CA SER A 159 10.50 -20.48 23.09
C SER A 159 9.92 -21.60 23.98
N ALA A 160 10.60 -22.73 24.10
CA ALA A 160 10.20 -23.87 24.92
C ALA A 160 10.57 -23.73 26.40
N LEU A 161 11.40 -22.74 26.77
CA LEU A 161 11.72 -22.48 28.16
C LEU A 161 10.54 -21.75 28.84
N PRO A 162 9.95 -22.31 29.91
CA PRO A 162 8.86 -21.64 30.62
C PRO A 162 9.40 -20.34 31.20
N ARG A 163 8.74 -19.23 30.87
CA ARG A 163 8.99 -17.93 31.51
C ARG A 163 8.90 -18.14 33.02
N ARG A 164 10.03 -18.12 33.70
CA ARG A 164 10.05 -18.16 35.15
C ARG A 164 9.22 -16.98 35.65
N ARG A 165 8.02 -17.27 36.10
CA ARG A 165 7.25 -16.30 36.89
C ARG A 165 8.10 -15.98 38.10
N GLY A 166 8.55 -14.72 38.18
CA GLY A 166 9.25 -14.22 39.35
C GLY A 166 8.36 -14.52 40.56
N CYS A 167 8.87 -15.32 41.48
CA CYS A 167 8.37 -15.41 42.84
C CYS A 167 8.69 -14.06 43.48
N GLU A 168 7.72 -13.19 43.55
CA GLU A 168 7.75 -12.08 44.51
C GLU A 168 7.22 -12.62 45.83
N SER A 169 8.14 -12.64 46.77
CA SER A 169 7.84 -12.81 48.20
C SER A 169 7.78 -11.43 48.84
#